data_8bcf0a2f517550d0e129a6830de2e1b1
#
_entry.id   8bcf0a2f517550d0e129a6830de2e1b1
#
_cell.length_a   1.000
_cell.length_b   1.000
_cell.length_c   1.000
_cell.angle_alpha   90.00
_cell.angle_beta   90.00
_cell.angle_gamma   90.00
#
_symmetry.space_group_name_H-M   'P 1'
#
loop_
_entity.id
_entity.type
_entity.pdbx_description
1 polymer ?
#
loop_
_entity_poly.entity_id
_entity_poly.type
_entity_poly.pdbx_seq_one_letter_code
_entity_poly.pdbx_strand_id
1 'polypeptide(L)'
;MRNQDLNQLHNYPISRLPDHRRMKRTAIPELLDSDAGTSAEVAASLADLRRINRWFGSISTVVELIQKVSVKTGRKQLSFLDVAGASGDIAAAASRRLVQQGISLTVTVLDKNPSHLNGNFQTIIGDALDLPFRDKSFDLVACSTFVHHLEPSEIVQFTHEALRVARTAVLINDLRRHWLHLALVYAGLPLFRSRLTRHDAPASVRRAYTPQELRDLLGKAGAARIEMTRHYLFRMGAIVWAG
;
A
#
# COMPACT_ATOMS: atom_id res chain seq x y z
N MET A 1 31.95 50.25 -24.22
CA MET A 1 30.60 49.65 -24.18
C MET A 1 30.67 48.26 -24.80
N ARG A 2 30.10 47.23 -24.14
CA ARG A 2 29.99 45.81 -24.49
C ARG A 2 31.08 44.90 -23.89
N ASN A 3 30.84 44.48 -22.66
CA ASN A 3 31.27 43.16 -22.15
C ASN A 3 30.70 42.88 -20.73
N GLN A 4 29.45 43.35 -20.44
CA GLN A 4 28.82 43.14 -19.11
C GLN A 4 27.57 42.27 -19.15
N ASP A 5 27.07 41.78 -20.28
CA ASP A 5 25.77 41.10 -20.36
C ASP A 5 25.83 39.57 -20.50
N LEU A 6 27.02 38.95 -20.53
CA LEU A 6 27.12 37.49 -20.68
C LEU A 6 27.25 36.72 -19.37
N ASN A 7 27.43 37.42 -18.24
CA ASN A 7 27.57 36.75 -16.93
C ASN A 7 26.27 36.61 -16.12
N GLN A 8 25.14 37.10 -16.61
CA GLN A 8 23.85 36.95 -15.89
C GLN A 8 23.08 35.70 -16.26
N LEU A 9 23.47 34.90 -17.24
CA LEU A 9 22.79 33.67 -17.64
C LEU A 9 23.23 32.41 -16.85
N HIS A 10 24.22 32.51 -15.97
CA HIS A 10 24.81 31.35 -15.26
C HIS A 10 24.26 31.08 -13.85
N ASN A 11 23.29 31.87 -13.37
CA ASN A 11 22.77 31.73 -11.99
C ASN A 11 21.27 31.51 -11.92
N TYR A 12 20.64 30.89 -12.92
CA TYR A 12 19.30 30.34 -12.69
C TYR A 12 19.44 28.97 -12.02
N PRO A 13 18.97 28.82 -10.77
CA PRO A 13 19.02 27.53 -10.10
C PRO A 13 18.14 26.57 -10.88
N ILE A 14 18.73 25.50 -11.43
CA ILE A 14 18.08 24.39 -12.14
C ILE A 14 16.95 23.74 -11.30
N SER A 15 16.85 24.09 -10.03
CA SER A 15 15.82 23.63 -9.08
C SER A 15 14.41 24.21 -9.29
N ARG A 16 14.21 25.16 -10.23
CA ARG A 16 12.90 25.82 -10.47
C ARG A 16 12.24 25.49 -11.81
N LEU A 17 12.78 24.55 -12.58
CA LEU A 17 12.01 24.03 -13.71
C LEU A 17 10.82 23.24 -13.13
N PRO A 18 9.55 23.56 -13.54
CA PRO A 18 8.41 22.77 -13.13
C PRO A 18 8.71 21.32 -13.51
N ASP A 19 8.70 20.44 -12.53
CA ASP A 19 8.93 19.01 -12.74
C ASP A 19 7.72 18.43 -13.50
N HIS A 20 7.71 18.62 -14.82
CA HIS A 20 6.70 18.11 -15.75
C HIS A 20 6.56 16.58 -15.69
N ARG A 21 7.43 15.90 -14.93
CA ARG A 21 7.37 14.46 -14.66
C ARG A 21 6.52 14.11 -13.42
N ARG A 22 6.08 15.09 -12.63
CA ARG A 22 5.23 14.86 -11.47
C ARG A 22 3.75 14.83 -11.87
N MET A 23 3.19 13.64 -11.93
CA MET A 23 1.74 13.47 -12.03
C MET A 23 1.06 14.03 -10.78
N LYS A 24 0.01 14.85 -10.95
CA LYS A 24 -0.89 15.21 -9.84
C LYS A 24 -1.65 13.97 -9.36
N ARG A 25 -1.88 13.86 -8.04
CA ARG A 25 -2.81 12.89 -7.49
C ARG A 25 -4.22 13.26 -7.93
N THR A 26 -4.96 12.28 -8.41
CA THR A 26 -6.36 12.47 -8.82
C THR A 26 -7.18 11.37 -8.15
N ALA A 27 -8.12 11.76 -7.30
CA ALA A 27 -9.04 10.85 -6.63
C ALA A 27 -10.15 10.41 -7.61
N ILE A 28 -9.91 9.33 -8.33
CA ILE A 28 -10.91 8.69 -9.21
C ILE A 28 -11.51 7.54 -8.41
N PRO A 29 -12.85 7.47 -8.20
CA PRO A 29 -13.49 6.34 -7.54
C PRO A 29 -13.20 5.02 -8.27
N GLU A 30 -12.93 3.97 -7.52
CA GLU A 30 -12.77 2.63 -8.06
C GLU A 30 -14.11 1.89 -8.02
N LEU A 31 -14.43 1.19 -9.09
CA LEU A 31 -15.72 0.49 -9.24
C LEU A 31 -15.84 -0.68 -8.26
N LEU A 32 -14.72 -1.33 -7.96
CA LEU A 32 -14.67 -2.45 -7.00
C LEU A 32 -14.93 -2.00 -5.56
N ASP A 33 -14.60 -0.75 -5.19
CA ASP A 33 -14.85 -0.22 -3.84
C ASP A 33 -16.33 -0.24 -3.45
N SER A 34 -17.21 -0.15 -4.44
CA SER A 34 -18.68 -0.15 -4.27
C SER A 34 -19.37 -1.39 -4.85
N ASP A 35 -18.58 -2.43 -5.23
CA ASP A 35 -19.08 -3.60 -5.96
C ASP A 35 -19.95 -3.22 -7.18
N ALA A 36 -19.54 -2.17 -7.91
CA ALA A 36 -20.31 -1.59 -9.03
C ALA A 36 -20.30 -2.48 -10.28
N GLY A 37 -20.74 -3.72 -10.11
CA GLY A 37 -20.82 -4.72 -11.19
C GLY A 37 -21.67 -5.91 -10.80
N THR A 38 -21.83 -6.83 -11.75
CA THR A 38 -22.41 -8.14 -11.47
C THR A 38 -21.47 -8.97 -10.58
N SER A 39 -22.01 -9.93 -9.84
CA SER A 39 -21.20 -10.85 -9.02
C SER A 39 -20.09 -11.54 -9.84
N ALA A 40 -20.35 -11.83 -11.11
CA ALA A 40 -19.35 -12.43 -12.01
C ALA A 40 -18.22 -11.44 -12.35
N GLU A 41 -18.53 -10.14 -12.57
CA GLU A 41 -17.53 -9.10 -12.81
C GLU A 41 -16.67 -8.84 -11.58
N VAL A 42 -17.29 -8.78 -10.39
CA VAL A 42 -16.58 -8.66 -9.11
C VAL A 42 -15.64 -9.84 -8.90
N ALA A 43 -16.13 -11.08 -9.06
CA ALA A 43 -15.30 -12.29 -8.95
C ALA A 43 -14.13 -12.29 -9.94
N ALA A 44 -14.36 -11.85 -11.18
CA ALA A 44 -13.30 -11.72 -12.20
C ALA A 44 -12.28 -10.64 -11.81
N SER A 45 -12.73 -9.52 -11.22
CA SER A 45 -11.84 -8.46 -10.74
C SER A 45 -10.96 -8.94 -9.58
N LEU A 46 -11.54 -9.62 -8.61
CA LEU A 46 -10.78 -10.23 -7.50
C LEU A 46 -9.76 -11.26 -8.03
N ALA A 47 -10.11 -12.02 -9.08
CA ALA A 47 -9.17 -12.94 -9.73
C ALA A 47 -8.04 -12.20 -10.46
N ASP A 48 -8.32 -11.07 -11.10
CA ASP A 48 -7.30 -10.21 -11.70
C ASP A 48 -6.37 -9.64 -10.62
N LEU A 49 -6.91 -9.13 -9.50
CA LEU A 49 -6.12 -8.62 -8.37
C LEU A 49 -5.20 -9.68 -7.77
N ARG A 50 -5.68 -10.93 -7.60
CA ARG A 50 -4.82 -12.04 -7.15
C ARG A 50 -3.64 -12.26 -8.08
N ARG A 51 -3.85 -12.19 -9.41
CA ARG A 51 -2.75 -12.30 -10.40
C ARG A 51 -1.79 -11.12 -10.30
N ILE A 52 -2.31 -9.89 -10.22
CA ILE A 52 -1.52 -8.68 -10.06
C ILE A 52 -0.66 -8.77 -8.80
N ASN A 53 -1.23 -9.14 -7.65
CA ASN A 53 -0.52 -9.25 -6.38
C ASN A 53 0.57 -10.32 -6.42
N ARG A 54 0.34 -11.42 -7.15
CA ARG A 54 1.32 -12.50 -7.31
C ARG A 54 2.50 -12.12 -8.19
N TRP A 55 2.26 -11.36 -9.26
CA TRP A 55 3.24 -11.14 -10.33
C TRP A 55 3.95 -9.78 -10.22
N PHE A 56 3.29 -8.79 -9.62
CA PHE A 56 3.79 -7.43 -9.56
C PHE A 56 4.30 -7.01 -8.16
N GLY A 57 4.90 -7.95 -7.43
CA GLY A 57 5.73 -7.67 -6.27
C GLY A 57 5.00 -7.41 -4.95
N SER A 58 3.65 -7.51 -4.88
CA SER A 58 2.93 -7.25 -3.63
C SER A 58 3.34 -8.21 -2.52
N ILE A 59 3.35 -9.51 -2.82
CA ILE A 59 3.69 -10.56 -1.85
C ILE A 59 5.16 -10.45 -1.42
N SER A 60 6.09 -10.22 -2.36
CA SER A 60 7.51 -10.08 -2.03
C SER A 60 7.79 -8.86 -1.16
N THR A 61 7.09 -7.73 -1.43
CA THR A 61 7.20 -6.53 -0.59
C THR A 61 6.79 -6.82 0.85
N VAL A 62 5.63 -7.46 1.07
CA VAL A 62 5.16 -7.80 2.43
C VAL A 62 6.14 -8.75 3.13
N VAL A 63 6.62 -9.78 2.43
CA VAL A 63 7.63 -10.71 2.97
C VAL A 63 8.89 -9.96 3.41
N GLU A 64 9.44 -9.09 2.56
CA GLU A 64 10.64 -8.32 2.86
C GLU A 64 10.46 -7.37 4.06
N LEU A 65 9.28 -6.72 4.17
CA LEU A 65 8.97 -5.85 5.30
C LEU A 65 8.92 -6.64 6.61
N ILE A 66 8.22 -7.79 6.62
CA ILE A 66 8.13 -8.66 7.80
C ILE A 66 9.51 -9.21 8.19
N GLN A 67 10.31 -9.65 7.22
CA GLN A 67 11.68 -10.12 7.45
C GLN A 67 12.53 -9.04 8.12
N LYS A 68 12.47 -7.80 7.63
CA LYS A 68 13.21 -6.67 8.23
C LYS A 68 12.81 -6.45 9.69
N VAL A 69 11.51 -6.52 10.01
CA VAL A 69 11.06 -6.40 11.40
C VAL A 69 11.52 -7.60 12.22
N SER A 70 11.35 -8.83 11.71
CA SER A 70 11.80 -10.06 12.39
C SER A 70 13.29 -10.03 12.72
N VAL A 71 14.14 -9.64 11.76
CA VAL A 71 15.60 -9.52 11.96
C VAL A 71 15.92 -8.47 13.02
N LYS A 72 15.26 -7.29 12.97
CA LYS A 72 15.53 -6.20 13.93
C LYS A 72 15.07 -6.49 15.35
N THR A 73 14.04 -7.28 15.50
CA THR A 73 13.43 -7.60 16.82
C THR A 73 13.83 -8.96 17.37
N GLY A 74 14.44 -9.82 16.55
CA GLY A 74 14.70 -11.22 16.89
C GLY A 74 13.45 -12.12 16.97
N ARG A 75 12.25 -11.56 16.69
CA ARG A 75 10.98 -12.30 16.80
C ARG A 75 10.69 -13.10 15.56
N LYS A 76 10.36 -14.36 15.73
CA LYS A 76 10.00 -15.29 14.64
C LYS A 76 8.56 -15.77 14.68
N GLN A 77 7.85 -15.52 15.75
CA GLN A 77 6.41 -15.78 15.90
C GLN A 77 5.72 -14.44 16.08
N LEU A 78 4.81 -14.08 15.17
CA LEU A 78 4.23 -12.76 15.10
C LEU A 78 2.72 -12.85 14.88
N SER A 79 1.96 -12.17 15.72
CA SER A 79 0.54 -11.89 15.45
C SER A 79 0.43 -10.78 14.43
N PHE A 80 -0.35 -11.00 13.38
CA PHE A 80 -0.41 -10.18 12.18
C PHE A 80 -1.85 -9.81 11.85
N LEU A 81 -2.17 -8.52 11.83
CA LEU A 81 -3.44 -7.99 11.37
C LEU A 81 -3.29 -7.47 9.94
N ASP A 82 -4.03 -8.04 8.99
CA ASP A 82 -4.13 -7.58 7.59
C ASP A 82 -5.38 -6.69 7.45
N VAL A 83 -5.17 -5.38 7.42
CA VAL A 83 -6.24 -4.38 7.32
C VAL A 83 -6.58 -4.12 5.86
N ALA A 84 -7.87 -4.12 5.54
CA ALA A 84 -8.40 -4.12 4.18
C ALA A 84 -7.83 -5.29 3.35
N GLY A 85 -7.69 -6.44 4.03
CA GLY A 85 -7.03 -7.62 3.48
C GLY A 85 -7.89 -8.44 2.52
N ALA A 86 -9.15 -8.08 2.34
CA ALA A 86 -10.13 -8.81 1.52
C ALA A 86 -10.10 -10.32 1.81
N SER A 87 -9.77 -11.16 0.84
CA SER A 87 -9.66 -12.62 0.99
C SER A 87 -8.41 -13.10 1.76
N GLY A 88 -7.50 -12.21 2.17
CA GLY A 88 -6.25 -12.56 2.85
C GLY A 88 -5.21 -13.23 1.95
N ASP A 89 -5.35 -13.15 0.63
CA ASP A 89 -4.49 -13.85 -0.33
C ASP A 89 -3.02 -13.45 -0.20
N ILE A 90 -2.74 -12.16 0.08
CA ILE A 90 -1.38 -11.65 0.26
C ILE A 90 -0.79 -12.20 1.55
N ALA A 91 -1.54 -12.14 2.67
CA ALA A 91 -1.13 -12.67 3.97
C ALA A 91 -0.87 -14.18 3.90
N ALA A 92 -1.75 -14.94 3.22
CA ALA A 92 -1.58 -16.38 3.02
C ALA A 92 -0.32 -16.71 2.23
N ALA A 93 -0.07 -16.00 1.13
CA ALA A 93 1.11 -16.23 0.31
C ALA A 93 2.40 -15.80 1.02
N ALA A 94 2.37 -14.69 1.78
CA ALA A 94 3.48 -14.25 2.60
C ALA A 94 3.79 -15.25 3.71
N SER A 95 2.78 -15.74 4.44
CA SER A 95 2.95 -16.75 5.50
C SER A 95 3.65 -18.00 4.98
N ARG A 96 3.21 -18.54 3.82
CA ARG A 96 3.85 -19.73 3.21
C ARG A 96 5.34 -19.51 2.91
N ARG A 97 5.73 -18.32 2.45
CA ARG A 97 7.14 -18.01 2.17
C ARG A 97 7.96 -17.80 3.43
N LEU A 98 7.37 -17.19 4.46
CA LEU A 98 8.03 -16.86 5.72
C LEU A 98 8.28 -18.12 6.58
N VAL A 99 7.37 -19.09 6.57
CA VAL A 99 7.56 -20.38 7.25
C VAL A 99 8.83 -21.11 6.79
N GLN A 100 9.15 -21.04 5.49
CA GLN A 100 10.40 -21.60 4.95
C GLN A 100 11.66 -20.93 5.50
N GLN A 101 11.51 -19.76 6.14
CA GLN A 101 12.59 -18.98 6.75
C GLN A 101 12.51 -18.99 8.28
N GLY A 102 11.67 -19.87 8.84
CA GLY A 102 11.46 -20.02 10.28
C GLY A 102 10.67 -18.88 10.92
N ILE A 103 9.92 -18.09 10.12
CA ILE A 103 9.03 -17.04 10.64
C ILE A 103 7.58 -17.50 10.47
N SER A 104 6.82 -17.53 11.58
CA SER A 104 5.40 -17.90 11.59
C SER A 104 4.50 -16.71 11.88
N LEU A 105 3.38 -16.63 11.17
CA LEU A 105 2.36 -15.60 11.35
C LEU A 105 1.06 -16.22 11.86
N THR A 106 0.49 -15.63 12.92
CA THR A 106 -0.92 -15.84 13.30
C THR A 106 -1.71 -14.69 12.67
N VAL A 107 -2.44 -14.98 11.60
CA VAL A 107 -3.09 -13.96 10.76
C VAL A 107 -4.53 -13.75 11.20
N THR A 108 -4.91 -12.49 11.34
CA THR A 108 -6.29 -12.00 11.39
C THR A 108 -6.48 -11.04 10.22
N VAL A 109 -7.59 -11.15 9.50
CA VAL A 109 -7.95 -10.28 8.38
C VAL A 109 -9.11 -9.39 8.81
N LEU A 110 -8.98 -8.08 8.59
CA LEU A 110 -10.07 -7.12 8.75
C LEU A 110 -10.39 -6.51 7.39
N ASP A 111 -11.67 -6.50 7.05
CA ASP A 111 -12.17 -5.79 5.87
C ASP A 111 -13.54 -5.18 6.17
N LYS A 112 -13.86 -4.08 5.50
CA LYS A 112 -15.15 -3.43 5.64
C LYS A 112 -16.25 -4.15 4.86
N ASN A 113 -15.88 -4.78 3.74
CA ASN A 113 -16.82 -5.45 2.86
C ASN A 113 -16.87 -6.97 3.15
N PRO A 114 -17.97 -7.49 3.72
CA PRO A 114 -18.08 -8.91 4.04
C PRO A 114 -18.05 -9.81 2.80
N SER A 115 -18.40 -9.30 1.61
CA SER A 115 -18.39 -10.07 0.36
C SER A 115 -16.97 -10.44 -0.09
N HIS A 116 -15.95 -9.73 0.40
CA HIS A 116 -14.55 -9.99 0.08
C HIS A 116 -13.91 -11.03 0.99
N LEU A 117 -14.50 -11.29 2.15
CA LEU A 117 -13.96 -12.23 3.15
C LEU A 117 -14.29 -13.68 2.75
N ASN A 118 -13.31 -14.59 2.81
CA ASN A 118 -13.49 -15.98 2.38
C ASN A 118 -13.31 -17.03 3.50
N GLY A 119 -13.13 -16.60 4.75
CA GLY A 119 -13.06 -17.47 5.91
C GLY A 119 -11.82 -18.35 6.07
N ASN A 120 -10.78 -18.18 5.25
CA ASN A 120 -9.51 -18.93 5.38
C ASN A 120 -8.68 -18.56 6.62
N PHE A 121 -8.98 -17.41 7.24
CA PHE A 121 -8.36 -16.90 8.46
C PHE A 121 -9.44 -16.47 9.44
N GLN A 122 -9.04 -16.10 10.65
CA GLN A 122 -9.91 -15.31 11.51
C GLN A 122 -10.23 -14.00 10.79
N THR A 123 -11.50 -13.75 10.51
CA THR A 123 -11.97 -12.57 9.77
C THR A 123 -12.82 -11.69 10.69
N ILE A 124 -12.61 -10.37 10.56
CA ILE A 124 -13.37 -9.35 11.30
C ILE A 124 -13.91 -8.35 10.29
N ILE A 125 -15.20 -8.04 10.38
CA ILE A 125 -15.78 -6.93 9.64
C ILE A 125 -15.55 -5.66 10.47
N GLY A 126 -14.90 -4.64 9.87
CA GLY A 126 -14.58 -3.42 10.60
C GLY A 126 -14.06 -2.32 9.69
N ASP A 127 -14.02 -1.10 10.24
CA ASP A 127 -13.46 0.06 9.57
C ASP A 127 -11.97 0.19 9.89
N ALA A 128 -11.15 0.42 8.88
CA ALA A 128 -9.72 0.66 9.05
C ALA A 128 -9.42 1.95 9.83
N LEU A 129 -10.36 2.90 9.81
CA LEU A 129 -10.23 4.19 10.50
C LEU A 129 -10.66 4.14 11.98
N ASP A 130 -11.28 3.03 12.40
CA ASP A 130 -11.70 2.78 13.78
C ASP A 130 -11.55 1.27 14.06
N LEU A 131 -10.33 0.85 14.37
CA LEU A 131 -9.99 -0.57 14.50
C LEU A 131 -10.61 -1.17 15.79
N PRO A 132 -11.46 -2.21 15.70
CA PRO A 132 -12.19 -2.78 16.85
C PRO A 132 -11.31 -3.67 17.74
N PHE A 133 -10.10 -3.22 18.03
CA PHE A 133 -9.12 -3.94 18.82
C PHE A 133 -8.58 -3.07 19.96
N ARG A 134 -8.18 -3.73 21.05
CA ARG A 134 -7.47 -3.07 22.15
C ARG A 134 -6.09 -2.63 21.70
N ASP A 135 -5.53 -1.67 22.43
CA ASP A 135 -4.15 -1.21 22.22
C ASP A 135 -3.18 -2.38 22.27
N LYS A 136 -2.18 -2.33 21.40
CA LYS A 136 -1.08 -3.30 21.34
C LYS A 136 -1.55 -4.77 21.24
N SER A 137 -2.64 -5.03 20.48
CA SER A 137 -3.21 -6.37 20.32
C SER A 137 -2.42 -7.26 19.37
N PHE A 138 -1.75 -6.68 18.37
CA PHE A 138 -0.99 -7.39 17.35
C PHE A 138 0.47 -6.98 17.35
N ASP A 139 1.36 -7.90 17.01
CA ASP A 139 2.77 -7.55 16.83
C ASP A 139 2.95 -6.67 15.59
N LEU A 140 2.26 -7.01 14.52
CA LEU A 140 2.28 -6.27 13.25
C LEU A 140 0.85 -5.94 12.80
N VAL A 141 0.66 -4.71 12.37
CA VAL A 141 -0.53 -4.28 11.62
C VAL A 141 -0.08 -3.96 10.21
N ALA A 142 -0.72 -4.51 9.21
CA ALA A 142 -0.33 -4.31 7.81
C ALA A 142 -1.52 -3.92 6.94
N CYS A 143 -1.26 -3.21 5.87
CA CYS A 143 -2.19 -3.05 4.77
C CYS A 143 -1.46 -3.13 3.42
N SER A 144 -2.17 -3.63 2.42
CA SER A 144 -1.63 -3.79 1.07
C SER A 144 -2.59 -3.24 0.03
N THR A 145 -2.09 -2.36 -0.86
CA THR A 145 -2.89 -1.71 -1.90
C THR A 145 -4.17 -1.07 -1.33
N PHE A 146 -4.01 -0.31 -0.25
CA PHE A 146 -5.12 0.27 0.49
C PHE A 146 -4.97 1.78 0.71
N VAL A 147 -3.78 2.27 1.11
CA VAL A 147 -3.65 3.69 1.50
C VAL A 147 -3.89 4.67 0.35
N HIS A 148 -3.80 4.22 -0.91
CA HIS A 148 -4.15 5.08 -2.04
C HIS A 148 -5.66 5.36 -2.14
N HIS A 149 -6.53 4.56 -1.50
CA HIS A 149 -7.97 4.83 -1.39
C HIS A 149 -8.29 5.92 -0.37
N LEU A 150 -7.39 6.17 0.57
CA LEU A 150 -7.59 7.12 1.65
C LEU A 150 -7.24 8.55 1.25
N GLU A 151 -7.99 9.51 1.76
CA GLU A 151 -7.63 10.91 1.69
C GLU A 151 -6.52 11.24 2.72
N PRO A 152 -5.78 12.35 2.58
CA PRO A 152 -4.65 12.67 3.45
C PRO A 152 -4.98 12.67 4.95
N SER A 153 -6.16 13.14 5.36
CA SER A 153 -6.62 13.10 6.75
C SER A 153 -6.90 11.69 7.23
N GLU A 154 -7.46 10.85 6.35
CA GLU A 154 -7.76 9.45 6.65
C GLU A 154 -6.48 8.62 6.79
N ILE A 155 -5.42 8.92 6.02
CA ILE A 155 -4.11 8.26 6.22
C ILE A 155 -3.56 8.56 7.62
N VAL A 156 -3.69 9.81 8.08
CA VAL A 156 -3.26 10.19 9.43
C VAL A 156 -4.06 9.42 10.48
N GLN A 157 -5.38 9.37 10.34
CA GLN A 157 -6.28 8.65 11.25
C GLN A 157 -5.98 7.14 11.25
N PHE A 158 -5.90 6.52 10.06
CA PHE A 158 -5.53 5.11 9.91
C PHE A 158 -4.18 4.80 10.58
N THR A 159 -3.19 5.66 10.39
CA THR A 159 -1.87 5.47 10.97
C THR A 159 -1.90 5.52 12.49
N HIS A 160 -2.68 6.45 13.07
CA HIS A 160 -2.91 6.50 14.52
C HIS A 160 -3.53 5.21 15.04
N GLU A 161 -4.62 4.74 14.42
CA GLU A 161 -5.29 3.51 14.82
C GLU A 161 -4.38 2.29 14.65
N ALA A 162 -3.67 2.20 13.53
CA ALA A 162 -2.74 1.12 13.27
C ALA A 162 -1.58 1.09 14.29
N LEU A 163 -1.03 2.25 14.66
CA LEU A 163 0.03 2.36 15.68
C LEU A 163 -0.50 2.06 17.09
N ARG A 164 -1.75 2.45 17.41
CA ARG A 164 -2.39 2.12 18.68
C ARG A 164 -2.49 0.61 18.85
N VAL A 165 -2.91 -0.09 17.80
CA VAL A 165 -3.14 -1.54 17.82
C VAL A 165 -1.83 -2.35 17.69
N ALA A 166 -0.80 -1.79 17.04
CA ALA A 166 0.49 -2.46 16.84
C ALA A 166 1.38 -2.41 18.09
N ARG A 167 2.01 -3.55 18.43
CA ARG A 167 3.08 -3.63 19.46
C ARG A 167 4.44 -3.24 18.89
N THR A 168 4.70 -3.58 17.63
CA THR A 168 6.05 -3.50 17.05
C THR A 168 6.09 -2.55 15.87
N ALA A 169 5.27 -2.76 14.85
CA ALA A 169 5.29 -1.93 13.66
C ALA A 169 4.00 -2.01 12.84
N VAL A 170 3.75 -0.93 12.09
CA VAL A 170 2.78 -0.90 11.00
C VAL A 170 3.54 -1.05 9.68
N LEU A 171 3.04 -1.92 8.82
CA LEU A 171 3.60 -2.24 7.51
C LEU A 171 2.65 -1.76 6.40
N ILE A 172 3.12 -0.91 5.53
CA ILE A 172 2.35 -0.43 4.38
C ILE A 172 3.01 -0.90 3.10
N ASN A 173 2.25 -1.57 2.25
CA ASN A 173 2.66 -1.97 0.91
C ASN A 173 1.67 -1.36 -0.10
N ASP A 174 2.13 -0.42 -0.91
CA ASP A 174 1.23 0.23 -1.85
C ASP A 174 1.90 0.56 -3.20
N LEU A 175 1.08 1.02 -4.14
CA LEU A 175 1.48 1.51 -5.44
C LEU A 175 2.20 2.85 -5.30
N ARG A 176 3.10 3.12 -6.22
CA ARG A 176 3.77 4.41 -6.34
C ARG A 176 3.24 5.16 -7.55
N ARG A 177 2.75 6.40 -7.36
CA ARG A 177 2.35 7.27 -8.47
C ARG A 177 3.57 7.61 -9.33
N HIS A 178 3.50 7.20 -10.61
CA HIS A 178 4.54 7.47 -11.59
C HIS A 178 3.97 7.35 -13.01
N TRP A 179 4.36 8.25 -13.92
CA TRP A 179 3.86 8.27 -15.30
C TRP A 179 4.16 6.97 -16.07
N LEU A 180 5.37 6.42 -15.88
CA LEU A 180 5.74 5.14 -16.51
C LEU A 180 4.92 3.97 -15.98
N HIS A 181 4.58 3.97 -14.67
CA HIS A 181 3.66 2.99 -14.10
C HIS A 181 2.30 3.05 -14.79
N LEU A 182 1.76 4.27 -14.95
CA LEU A 182 0.50 4.47 -15.65
C LEU A 182 0.56 3.99 -17.11
N ALA A 183 1.64 4.28 -17.82
CA ALA A 183 1.84 3.82 -19.20
C ALA A 183 1.88 2.28 -19.28
N LEU A 184 2.60 1.62 -18.36
CA LEU A 184 2.65 0.15 -18.28
C LEU A 184 1.28 -0.45 -17.96
N VAL A 185 0.49 0.17 -17.08
CA VAL A 185 -0.87 -0.28 -16.78
C VAL A 185 -1.75 -0.17 -18.02
N TYR A 186 -1.69 0.94 -18.77
CA TYR A 186 -2.44 1.07 -20.03
C TYR A 186 -2.03 0.02 -21.06
N ALA A 187 -0.74 -0.26 -21.21
CA ALA A 187 -0.26 -1.31 -22.10
C ALA A 187 -0.73 -2.71 -21.67
N GLY A 188 -0.92 -2.90 -20.36
CA GLY A 188 -1.39 -4.17 -19.78
C GLY A 188 -2.91 -4.36 -19.74
N LEU A 189 -3.71 -3.34 -20.07
CA LEU A 189 -5.19 -3.42 -20.01
C LEU A 189 -5.78 -4.63 -20.74
N PRO A 190 -5.29 -5.04 -21.92
CA PRO A 190 -5.82 -6.22 -22.62
C PRO A 190 -5.68 -7.52 -21.84
N LEU A 191 -4.76 -7.59 -20.87
CA LEU A 191 -4.52 -8.78 -20.04
C LEU A 191 -5.54 -8.94 -18.92
N PHE A 192 -6.28 -7.88 -18.57
CA PHE A 192 -7.30 -7.91 -17.53
C PHE A 192 -8.63 -8.44 -18.07
N ARG A 193 -9.21 -9.38 -17.34
CA ARG A 193 -10.47 -10.02 -17.73
C ARG A 193 -11.68 -9.19 -17.33
N SER A 194 -11.64 -8.55 -16.15
CA SER A 194 -12.75 -7.75 -15.65
C SER A 194 -12.74 -6.34 -16.22
N ARG A 195 -13.94 -5.84 -16.56
CA ARG A 195 -14.18 -4.43 -16.90
C ARG A 195 -13.83 -3.53 -15.70
N LEU A 196 -14.13 -3.98 -14.49
CA LEU A 196 -13.82 -3.24 -13.26
C LEU A 196 -12.30 -3.04 -13.15
N THR A 197 -11.51 -4.10 -13.29
CA THR A 197 -10.03 -3.99 -13.22
C THR A 197 -9.47 -3.08 -14.31
N ARG A 198 -10.04 -3.08 -15.52
CA ARG A 198 -9.59 -2.18 -16.60
C ARG A 198 -9.83 -0.71 -16.27
N HIS A 199 -10.89 -0.39 -15.56
CA HIS A 199 -11.16 0.95 -15.04
C HIS A 199 -10.27 1.27 -13.84
N ASP A 200 -10.20 0.36 -12.87
CA ASP A 200 -9.65 0.62 -11.55
C ASP A 200 -8.11 0.66 -11.56
N ALA A 201 -7.43 -0.18 -12.37
CA ALA A 201 -5.98 -0.21 -12.39
C ALA A 201 -5.33 1.13 -12.77
N PRO A 202 -5.78 1.89 -13.82
CA PRO A 202 -5.30 3.25 -14.05
C PRO A 202 -5.74 4.25 -12.97
N ALA A 203 -6.92 4.08 -12.36
CA ALA A 203 -7.41 4.93 -11.28
C ALA A 203 -6.53 4.81 -10.04
N SER A 204 -6.21 3.58 -9.61
CA SER A 204 -5.30 3.29 -8.48
C SER A 204 -3.95 3.97 -8.66
N VAL A 205 -3.34 3.90 -9.86
CA VAL A 205 -2.05 4.57 -10.10
C VAL A 205 -2.15 6.08 -9.99
N ARG A 206 -3.26 6.69 -10.43
CA ARG A 206 -3.49 8.14 -10.31
C ARG A 206 -3.77 8.58 -8.87
N ARG A 207 -4.46 7.73 -8.09
CA ARG A 207 -4.73 7.95 -6.65
C ARG A 207 -3.52 7.72 -5.78
N ALA A 208 -2.59 6.85 -6.18
CA ALA A 208 -1.43 6.48 -5.40
C ALA A 208 -0.61 7.71 -4.96
N TYR A 209 0.02 7.59 -3.82
CA TYR A 209 0.93 8.60 -3.29
C TYR A 209 2.35 8.41 -3.83
N THR A 210 3.14 9.45 -3.81
CA THR A 210 4.60 9.32 -3.94
C THR A 210 5.19 8.90 -2.59
N PRO A 211 6.40 8.30 -2.56
CA PRO A 211 7.04 7.94 -1.30
C PRO A 211 7.24 9.14 -0.34
N GLN A 212 7.47 10.33 -0.88
CA GLN A 212 7.63 11.54 -0.06
C GLN A 212 6.30 11.98 0.55
N GLU A 213 5.23 12.04 -0.26
CA GLU A 213 3.90 12.41 0.24
C GLU A 213 3.42 11.44 1.33
N LEU A 214 3.60 10.13 1.12
CA LEU A 214 3.23 9.15 2.15
C LEU A 214 4.07 9.32 3.42
N ARG A 215 5.39 9.47 3.29
CA ARG A 215 6.27 9.73 4.46
C ARG A 215 5.82 10.94 5.25
N ASP A 216 5.48 12.04 4.58
CA ASP A 216 5.05 13.30 5.23
C ASP A 216 3.72 13.11 5.99
N LEU A 217 2.79 12.34 5.43
CA LEU A 217 1.51 12.00 6.08
C LEU A 217 1.71 11.09 7.30
N LEU A 218 2.56 10.07 7.17
CA LEU A 218 2.91 9.19 8.30
C LEU A 218 3.59 9.97 9.43
N GLY A 219 4.44 10.95 9.10
CA GLY A 219 5.07 11.85 10.08
C GLY A 219 4.05 12.72 10.81
N LYS A 220 3.00 13.21 10.12
CA LYS A 220 1.91 13.98 10.73
C LYS A 220 1.08 13.13 11.72
N ALA A 221 1.05 11.83 11.55
CA ALA A 221 0.41 10.91 12.49
C ALA A 221 1.26 10.61 13.74
N GLY A 222 2.33 11.36 13.99
CA GLY A 222 3.18 11.18 15.16
C GLY A 222 4.14 9.99 15.09
N ALA A 223 4.35 9.41 13.92
CA ALA A 223 5.27 8.31 13.73
C ALA A 223 6.72 8.76 13.98
N ALA A 224 7.33 8.28 15.07
CA ALA A 224 8.69 8.67 15.46
C ALA A 224 9.76 8.10 14.51
N ARG A 225 9.54 6.92 13.96
CA ARG A 225 10.49 6.24 13.07
C ARG A 225 9.79 5.62 11.88
N ILE A 226 10.13 6.11 10.68
CA ILE A 226 9.58 5.65 9.40
C ILE A 226 10.72 5.20 8.49
N GLU A 227 10.64 3.98 8.00
CA GLU A 227 11.54 3.43 7.00
C GLU A 227 10.79 3.21 5.69
N MET A 228 11.14 4.01 4.67
CA MET A 228 10.56 3.86 3.34
C MET A 228 11.46 2.99 2.47
N THR A 229 10.86 2.08 1.72
CA THR A 229 11.57 1.21 0.77
C THR A 229 10.91 1.25 -0.60
N ARG A 230 11.71 1.08 -1.64
CA ARG A 230 11.24 0.94 -3.02
C ARG A 230 11.35 -0.52 -3.42
N HIS A 231 10.30 -1.01 -4.03
CA HIS A 231 10.24 -2.40 -4.47
C HIS A 231 9.97 -2.50 -5.98
N TYR A 232 9.99 -3.72 -6.49
CA TYR A 232 9.81 -4.04 -7.89
C TYR A 232 8.49 -3.48 -8.46
N LEU A 233 8.54 -3.03 -9.72
CA LEU A 233 7.42 -2.54 -10.51
C LEU A 233 6.54 -1.49 -9.80
N PHE A 234 7.19 -0.37 -9.39
CA PHE A 234 6.50 0.79 -8.84
C PHE A 234 5.72 0.52 -7.56
N ARG A 235 6.17 -0.43 -6.75
CA ARG A 235 5.70 -0.59 -5.38
C ARG A 235 6.58 0.15 -4.39
N MET A 236 5.98 0.59 -3.32
CA MET A 236 6.66 1.15 -2.15
C MET A 236 6.25 0.38 -0.90
N GLY A 237 7.19 0.25 0.02
CA GLY A 237 6.96 -0.25 1.35
C GLY A 237 7.24 0.82 2.38
N ALA A 238 6.51 0.82 3.50
CA ALA A 238 6.85 1.59 4.68
C ALA A 238 6.80 0.69 5.91
N ILE A 239 7.77 0.87 6.81
CA ILE A 239 7.75 0.33 8.17
C ILE A 239 7.64 1.54 9.09
N VAL A 240 6.52 1.63 9.81
CA VAL A 240 6.27 2.65 10.82
C VAL A 240 6.39 1.96 12.17
N TRP A 241 7.44 2.28 12.93
CA TRP A 241 7.71 1.62 14.21
C TRP A 241 6.79 2.19 15.28
N ALA A 242 6.16 1.28 16.04
CA ALA A 242 5.48 1.63 17.27
C ALA A 242 6.51 2.02 18.34
N GLY A 243 6.20 3.04 19.13
CA GLY A 243 7.06 3.51 20.20
C GLY A 243 7.13 2.56 21.41
#